data_502df9ed388a570d29c18195b6a7b748
#
_entry.id   502df9ed388a570d29c18195b6a7b748
#
_cell.length_a   1.000
_cell.length_b   1.000
_cell.length_c   1.000
_cell.angle_alpha   90.00
_cell.angle_beta   90.00
_cell.angle_gamma   90.00
#
_symmetry.space_group_name_H-M   'P 1'
#
loop_
_entity.id
_entity.type
_entity.pdbx_description
1 polymer ?
#
loop_
_entity_poly.entity_id
_entity_poly.type
_entity_poly.pdbx_seq_one_letter_code
_entity_poly.pdbx_strand_id
1 'polypeptide(L)'
;MYKRQEVGAEGVGLFRTEFFLLSNPSGMPDEEEQTRYYRKLAEGCSPHGVIFRTLDSGGDKLPCEQLRTPEPNPFLGWRGIRVSLSRPELFKQQLRAILRACADTPGCGIMFPMVSGYTEVVTAKHILQECREELERKNIPYARDLKVGIMIEVPSAAIMTDVLAREVDFFSIGTNDLTQYTIAVDRVNNRVANMFRPTHPAVIRIMDMTITAGERENIPTAICGEMAGDITLLPLLIGLGATSMSVGVHLVPIIRYAIRNLDYGQCRDMAQKALQAPNSRAIVDLSTALARKSYPALFE
;
A
#
# COMPACT_ATOMS: atom_id res chain seq x y z
N MET A 1 -2.53 8.91 18.13
CA MET A 1 -3.68 8.81 17.23
C MET A 1 -4.27 10.18 16.87
N TYR A 2 -4.54 11.06 17.81
CA TYR A 2 -5.06 12.42 17.60
C TYR A 2 -4.17 13.34 16.71
N LYS A 3 -2.86 13.12 16.67
CA LYS A 3 -1.90 13.93 15.89
C LYS A 3 -2.11 13.93 14.36
N ARG A 4 -2.87 12.97 13.81
CA ARG A 4 -3.06 12.87 12.35
C ARG A 4 -4.07 13.88 11.80
N GLN A 5 -5.17 14.08 12.51
CA GLN A 5 -6.18 15.08 12.12
C GLN A 5 -5.67 16.51 12.33
N GLU A 6 -4.88 16.74 13.40
CA GLU A 6 -4.25 18.04 13.68
C GLU A 6 -3.32 18.50 12.55
N VAL A 7 -2.66 17.56 11.85
CA VAL A 7 -1.79 17.88 10.70
C VAL A 7 -2.52 17.84 9.36
N GLY A 8 -3.84 17.62 9.36
CA GLY A 8 -4.69 17.69 8.16
C GLY A 8 -4.63 16.47 7.24
N ALA A 9 -4.31 15.28 7.76
CA ALA A 9 -4.46 14.04 7.00
C ALA A 9 -5.94 13.70 6.78
N GLU A 10 -6.28 13.22 5.59
CA GLU A 10 -7.66 12.87 5.19
C GLU A 10 -8.04 11.43 5.57
N GLY A 11 -7.10 10.63 6.11
CA GLY A 11 -7.34 9.24 6.50
C GLY A 11 -6.03 8.49 6.68
N VAL A 12 -6.12 7.16 6.74
CA VAL A 12 -4.95 6.27 6.81
C VAL A 12 -4.92 5.40 5.56
N GLY A 13 -4.15 5.78 4.56
CA GLY A 13 -4.03 5.07 3.30
C GLY A 13 -3.28 3.72 3.40
N LEU A 14 -2.52 3.52 4.48
CA LEU A 14 -1.85 2.25 4.77
C LEU A 14 -1.69 2.08 6.28
N PHE A 15 -2.45 1.16 6.87
CA PHE A 15 -2.17 0.66 8.21
C PHE A 15 -1.49 -0.71 8.12
N ARG A 16 -0.25 -0.77 8.58
CA ARG A 16 0.57 -2.00 8.61
C ARG A 16 0.24 -2.80 9.86
N THR A 17 -0.52 -3.87 9.70
CA THR A 17 -1.01 -4.70 10.81
C THR A 17 0.11 -5.46 11.54
N GLU A 18 1.25 -5.66 10.91
CA GLU A 18 2.41 -6.35 11.47
C GLU A 18 2.86 -5.73 12.80
N PHE A 19 2.84 -4.40 12.92
CA PHE A 19 3.26 -3.73 14.15
C PHE A 19 2.44 -4.14 15.37
N PHE A 20 1.14 -4.36 15.19
CA PHE A 20 0.28 -4.85 16.25
C PHE A 20 0.44 -6.36 16.46
N LEU A 21 0.43 -7.13 15.38
CA LEU A 21 0.48 -8.59 15.42
C LEU A 21 1.81 -9.11 15.99
N LEU A 22 2.93 -8.40 15.73
CA LEU A 22 4.27 -8.79 16.19
C LEU A 22 4.62 -8.26 17.59
N SER A 23 3.89 -7.27 18.10
CA SER A 23 4.19 -6.66 19.41
C SER A 23 3.61 -7.41 20.59
N ASN A 24 2.77 -8.42 20.36
CA ASN A 24 2.16 -9.20 21.43
C ASN A 24 3.12 -10.32 21.91
N PRO A 25 3.61 -10.26 23.16
CA PRO A 25 4.50 -11.29 23.70
C PRO A 25 3.86 -12.68 23.80
N SER A 26 2.52 -12.75 23.84
CA SER A 26 1.74 -13.99 23.97
C SER A 26 1.50 -14.70 22.63
N GLY A 27 2.06 -14.20 21.53
CA GLY A 27 1.86 -14.72 20.19
C GLY A 27 0.84 -13.92 19.37
N MET A 28 0.19 -14.56 18.40
CA MET A 28 -0.81 -13.91 17.55
C MET A 28 -2.03 -13.46 18.38
N PRO A 29 -2.42 -12.17 18.37
CA PRO A 29 -3.64 -11.70 19.04
C PRO A 29 -4.87 -12.45 18.53
N ASP A 30 -5.82 -12.75 19.42
CA ASP A 30 -7.07 -13.38 19.03
C ASP A 30 -7.98 -12.43 18.22
N GLU A 31 -9.12 -12.95 17.73
CA GLU A 31 -10.06 -12.17 16.92
C GLU A 31 -10.64 -10.98 17.69
N GLU A 32 -10.92 -11.13 18.99
CA GLU A 32 -11.50 -10.07 19.83
C GLU A 32 -10.48 -8.96 20.11
N GLU A 33 -9.23 -9.32 20.38
CA GLU A 33 -8.14 -8.37 20.58
C GLU A 33 -7.88 -7.58 19.30
N GLN A 34 -7.84 -8.27 18.14
CA GLN A 34 -7.69 -7.62 16.83
C GLN A 34 -8.87 -6.69 16.54
N THR A 35 -10.12 -7.14 16.79
CA THR A 35 -11.32 -6.34 16.56
C THR A 35 -11.30 -5.06 17.39
N ARG A 36 -10.98 -5.15 18.69
CA ARG A 36 -10.90 -3.98 19.58
C ARG A 36 -9.84 -2.98 19.12
N TYR A 37 -8.69 -3.48 18.72
CA TYR A 37 -7.59 -2.64 18.28
C TYR A 37 -7.91 -1.93 16.95
N TYR A 38 -8.40 -2.67 15.95
CA TYR A 38 -8.75 -2.11 14.65
C TYR A 38 -9.94 -1.15 14.73
N ARG A 39 -10.94 -1.43 15.58
CA ARG A 39 -12.09 -0.53 15.82
C ARG A 39 -11.63 0.82 16.36
N LYS A 40 -10.77 0.82 17.37
CA LYS A 40 -10.20 2.06 17.91
C LYS A 40 -9.45 2.88 16.87
N LEU A 41 -8.81 2.21 15.90
CA LEU A 41 -8.16 2.88 14.78
C LEU A 41 -9.19 3.47 13.80
N ALA A 42 -10.18 2.68 13.40
CA ALA A 42 -11.22 3.08 12.47
C ALA A 42 -12.02 4.28 13.01
N GLU A 43 -12.52 4.20 14.24
CA GLU A 43 -13.23 5.29 14.90
C GLU A 43 -12.40 6.58 14.98
N GLY A 44 -11.11 6.45 15.33
CA GLY A 44 -10.19 7.60 15.42
C GLY A 44 -9.80 8.21 14.06
N CYS A 45 -10.20 7.60 12.95
CA CYS A 45 -9.97 8.11 11.59
C CYS A 45 -11.27 8.51 10.87
N SER A 46 -12.44 8.33 11.53
CA SER A 46 -13.73 8.74 10.98
C SER A 46 -13.76 10.27 10.70
N PRO A 47 -14.37 10.73 9.59
CA PRO A 47 -15.12 9.96 8.58
C PRO A 47 -14.27 9.37 7.45
N HIS A 48 -12.97 9.58 7.43
CA HIS A 48 -12.10 9.29 6.27
C HIS A 48 -11.64 7.82 6.17
N GLY A 49 -11.72 7.04 7.28
CA GLY A 49 -11.41 5.62 7.31
C GLY A 49 -9.94 5.22 7.32
N VAL A 50 -9.72 3.92 7.29
CA VAL A 50 -8.40 3.26 7.35
C VAL A 50 -8.34 2.13 6.32
N ILE A 51 -7.26 2.07 5.55
CA ILE A 51 -6.94 0.91 4.73
C ILE A 51 -6.05 -0.03 5.55
N PHE A 52 -6.60 -1.18 5.93
CA PHE A 52 -5.88 -2.22 6.66
C PHE A 52 -5.16 -3.15 5.68
N ARG A 53 -3.85 -3.12 5.68
CA ARG A 53 -3.07 -4.13 4.97
C ARG A 53 -3.10 -5.43 5.77
N THR A 54 -3.53 -6.54 5.18
CA THR A 54 -3.43 -7.84 5.81
C THR A 54 -1.96 -8.21 6.05
N LEU A 55 -1.71 -9.21 6.90
CA LEU A 55 -0.37 -9.58 7.35
C LEU A 55 0.63 -9.67 6.18
N ASP A 56 1.69 -8.86 6.25
CA ASP A 56 2.83 -8.89 5.33
C ASP A 56 4.11 -9.22 6.08
N SER A 57 4.14 -10.39 6.70
CA SER A 57 5.30 -10.94 7.37
C SER A 57 5.56 -12.35 6.86
N GLY A 58 6.78 -12.80 6.95
CA GLY A 58 7.17 -14.14 6.51
C GLY A 58 8.48 -14.60 7.15
N GLY A 59 8.84 -15.86 6.91
CA GLY A 59 10.07 -16.45 7.39
C GLY A 59 10.23 -16.38 8.91
N ASP A 60 11.32 -15.81 9.37
CA ASP A 60 11.70 -15.65 10.78
C ASP A 60 10.89 -14.58 11.55
N LYS A 61 10.14 -13.75 10.85
CA LYS A 61 9.38 -12.61 11.41
C LYS A 61 7.91 -12.89 11.67
N LEU A 62 7.45 -14.13 11.49
CA LEU A 62 6.06 -14.47 11.80
C LEU A 62 5.79 -14.39 13.31
N PRO A 63 4.60 -13.93 13.73
CA PRO A 63 4.28 -13.74 15.14
C PRO A 63 4.24 -15.05 15.93
N CYS A 64 3.98 -16.16 15.25
CA CYS A 64 3.94 -17.48 15.86
C CYS A 64 5.26 -18.22 15.63
N GLU A 65 5.91 -18.66 16.71
CA GLU A 65 7.20 -19.37 16.68
C GLU A 65 7.13 -20.67 15.85
N GLN A 66 5.99 -21.34 15.89
CA GLN A 66 5.71 -22.57 15.13
C GLN A 66 5.64 -22.35 13.61
N LEU A 67 5.50 -21.11 13.16
CA LEU A 67 5.46 -20.72 11.74
C LEU A 67 6.80 -20.16 11.25
N ARG A 68 7.76 -19.94 12.15
CA ARG A 68 9.07 -19.39 11.80
C ARG A 68 9.92 -20.45 11.12
N THR A 69 10.18 -20.27 9.86
CA THR A 69 11.10 -21.09 9.07
C THR A 69 12.18 -20.17 8.48
N PRO A 70 13.47 -20.43 8.75
CA PRO A 70 14.55 -19.73 8.06
C PRO A 70 14.46 -20.00 6.56
N GLU A 71 14.44 -18.93 5.77
CA GLU A 71 14.43 -19.01 4.32
C GLU A 71 15.69 -18.34 3.75
N PRO A 72 16.35 -18.94 2.74
CA PRO A 72 17.52 -18.32 2.11
C PRO A 72 17.23 -16.95 1.48
N ASN A 73 16.01 -16.74 0.97
CA ASN A 73 15.57 -15.52 0.33
C ASN A 73 14.19 -15.08 0.86
N PRO A 74 14.10 -14.54 2.09
CA PRO A 74 12.80 -14.23 2.72
C PRO A 74 11.94 -13.25 1.92
N PHE A 75 12.55 -12.33 1.18
CA PHE A 75 11.81 -11.40 0.33
C PHE A 75 11.11 -12.07 -0.85
N LEU A 76 11.61 -13.19 -1.34
CA LEU A 76 11.04 -14.00 -2.43
C LEU A 76 10.27 -15.21 -1.91
N GLY A 77 10.24 -15.41 -0.61
CA GLY A 77 9.74 -16.62 0.05
C GLY A 77 8.26 -16.54 0.46
N TRP A 78 7.97 -17.21 1.56
CA TRP A 78 6.64 -17.39 2.13
C TRP A 78 6.25 -16.17 2.98
N ARG A 79 5.67 -15.15 2.36
CA ARG A 79 5.25 -13.89 3.01
C ARG A 79 3.95 -13.33 2.40
N GLY A 80 3.32 -12.41 3.11
CA GLY A 80 2.16 -11.66 2.63
C GLY A 80 0.98 -12.58 2.30
N ILE A 81 0.37 -12.37 1.13
CA ILE A 81 -0.79 -13.16 0.68
C ILE A 81 -0.48 -14.67 0.62
N ARG A 82 0.77 -15.08 0.37
CA ARG A 82 1.17 -16.48 0.33
C ARG A 82 1.00 -17.16 1.68
N VAL A 83 1.35 -16.48 2.77
CA VAL A 83 1.09 -16.94 4.15
C VAL A 83 -0.40 -17.00 4.39
N SER A 84 -1.12 -15.92 4.06
CA SER A 84 -2.57 -15.81 4.27
C SER A 84 -3.34 -16.95 3.61
N LEU A 85 -3.06 -17.24 2.34
CA LEU A 85 -3.74 -18.30 1.60
C LEU A 85 -3.34 -19.72 2.06
N SER A 86 -2.11 -19.92 2.53
CA SER A 86 -1.67 -21.21 3.06
C SER A 86 -2.11 -21.47 4.52
N ARG A 87 -2.60 -20.44 5.20
CA ARG A 87 -3.10 -20.48 6.59
C ARG A 87 -4.48 -19.84 6.69
N PRO A 88 -5.50 -20.42 6.05
CA PRO A 88 -6.82 -19.78 5.91
C PRO A 88 -7.48 -19.47 7.24
N GLU A 89 -7.25 -20.23 8.32
CA GLU A 89 -7.83 -19.92 9.63
C GLU A 89 -7.26 -18.64 10.24
N LEU A 90 -5.95 -18.41 10.14
CA LEU A 90 -5.33 -17.16 10.57
C LEU A 90 -5.81 -15.98 9.70
N PHE A 91 -5.94 -16.20 8.42
CA PHE A 91 -6.43 -15.19 7.50
C PHE A 91 -7.88 -14.82 7.78
N LYS A 92 -8.77 -15.81 7.94
CA LYS A 92 -10.17 -15.60 8.32
C LYS A 92 -10.30 -14.85 9.65
N GLN A 93 -9.51 -15.20 10.65
CA GLN A 93 -9.48 -14.50 11.94
C GLN A 93 -9.18 -13.02 11.75
N GLN A 94 -8.17 -12.66 10.96
CA GLN A 94 -7.84 -11.26 10.68
C GLN A 94 -8.94 -10.56 9.87
N LEU A 95 -9.48 -11.21 8.84
CA LEU A 95 -10.55 -10.65 8.00
C LEU A 95 -11.82 -10.39 8.80
N ARG A 96 -12.27 -11.34 9.65
CA ARG A 96 -13.44 -11.13 10.52
C ARG A 96 -13.20 -10.00 11.50
N ALA A 97 -12.01 -9.91 12.08
CA ALA A 97 -11.66 -8.82 12.99
C ALA A 97 -11.75 -7.44 12.31
N ILE A 98 -11.26 -7.31 11.08
CA ILE A 98 -11.35 -6.05 10.31
C ILE A 98 -12.80 -5.75 9.93
N LEU A 99 -13.55 -6.73 9.42
CA LEU A 99 -14.96 -6.59 9.08
C LEU A 99 -15.79 -6.08 10.27
N ARG A 100 -15.62 -6.69 11.44
CA ARG A 100 -16.30 -6.33 12.71
C ARG A 100 -15.86 -4.95 13.22
N ALA A 101 -14.60 -4.64 13.09
CA ALA A 101 -14.04 -3.36 13.53
C ALA A 101 -14.61 -2.16 12.74
N CYS A 102 -14.89 -2.37 11.48
CA CYS A 102 -15.32 -1.32 10.54
C CYS A 102 -16.86 -1.24 10.38
N ALA A 103 -17.65 -2.00 11.17
CA ALA A 103 -19.10 -2.10 10.99
C ALA A 103 -19.81 -0.75 10.91
N ASP A 104 -19.40 0.20 11.75
CA ASP A 104 -20.03 1.52 11.88
C ASP A 104 -19.13 2.67 11.39
N THR A 105 -18.02 2.34 10.69
CA THR A 105 -17.05 3.35 10.27
C THR A 105 -16.93 3.36 8.73
N PRO A 106 -17.36 4.45 8.06
CA PRO A 106 -17.23 4.58 6.62
C PRO A 106 -15.76 4.73 6.18
N GLY A 107 -15.49 4.51 4.91
CA GLY A 107 -14.18 4.75 4.30
C GLY A 107 -13.10 3.72 4.64
N CYS A 108 -13.43 2.67 5.38
CA CYS A 108 -12.48 1.60 5.67
C CYS A 108 -12.32 0.63 4.50
N GLY A 109 -11.13 0.01 4.41
CA GLY A 109 -10.84 -1.00 3.40
C GLY A 109 -9.81 -2.02 3.85
N ILE A 110 -9.73 -3.11 3.09
CA ILE A 110 -8.69 -4.14 3.20
C ILE A 110 -7.79 -4.07 1.98
N MET A 111 -6.50 -4.29 2.17
CA MET A 111 -5.51 -4.35 1.12
C MET A 111 -4.66 -5.60 1.25
N PHE A 112 -4.60 -6.42 0.19
CA PHE A 112 -3.78 -7.62 0.15
C PHE A 112 -2.36 -7.30 -0.36
N PRO A 113 -1.31 -7.61 0.43
CA PRO A 113 0.08 -7.42 0.03
C PRO A 113 0.61 -8.59 -0.80
N MET A 114 1.71 -8.36 -1.52
CA MET A 114 2.48 -9.40 -2.22
C MET A 114 1.69 -10.21 -3.25
N VAL A 115 0.64 -9.63 -3.80
CA VAL A 115 -0.14 -10.24 -4.87
C VAL A 115 0.72 -10.36 -6.12
N SER A 116 0.76 -11.55 -6.69
CA SER A 116 1.51 -11.85 -7.93
C SER A 116 0.60 -12.12 -9.14
N GLY A 117 -0.69 -12.37 -8.92
CA GLY A 117 -1.63 -12.64 -10.02
C GLY A 117 -3.08 -12.82 -9.61
N TYR A 118 -3.91 -13.07 -10.63
CA TYR A 118 -5.37 -13.12 -10.54
C TYR A 118 -5.91 -14.15 -9.53
N THR A 119 -5.40 -15.38 -9.55
CA THR A 119 -5.91 -16.46 -8.72
C THR A 119 -5.81 -16.16 -7.23
N GLU A 120 -4.73 -15.48 -6.80
CA GLU A 120 -4.55 -15.09 -5.39
C GLU A 120 -5.64 -14.10 -4.95
N VAL A 121 -5.96 -13.14 -5.80
CA VAL A 121 -7.01 -12.13 -5.53
C VAL A 121 -8.37 -12.78 -5.42
N VAL A 122 -8.74 -13.63 -6.38
CA VAL A 122 -10.03 -14.32 -6.38
C VAL A 122 -10.16 -15.23 -5.16
N THR A 123 -9.11 -15.98 -4.82
CA THR A 123 -9.12 -16.85 -3.64
C THR A 123 -9.25 -16.05 -2.34
N ALA A 124 -8.53 -14.93 -2.22
CA ALA A 124 -8.64 -14.07 -1.04
C ALA A 124 -10.03 -13.44 -0.90
N LYS A 125 -10.64 -13.00 -2.00
CA LYS A 125 -12.03 -12.49 -2.02
C LYS A 125 -13.05 -13.57 -1.65
N HIS A 126 -12.84 -14.81 -2.08
CA HIS A 126 -13.69 -15.93 -1.70
C HIS A 126 -13.64 -16.17 -0.17
N ILE A 127 -12.44 -16.22 0.41
CA ILE A 127 -12.27 -16.34 1.86
C ILE A 127 -12.92 -15.16 2.61
N LEU A 128 -12.80 -13.94 2.08
CA LEU A 128 -13.46 -12.76 2.66
C LEU A 128 -14.99 -12.91 2.62
N GLN A 129 -15.53 -13.45 1.54
CA GLN A 129 -16.96 -13.70 1.41
C GLN A 129 -17.45 -14.76 2.40
N GLU A 130 -16.69 -15.84 2.59
CA GLU A 130 -16.98 -16.85 3.63
C GLU A 130 -17.02 -16.19 5.03
N CYS A 131 -16.10 -15.27 5.33
CA CYS A 131 -16.10 -14.54 6.59
C CYS A 131 -17.36 -13.68 6.77
N ARG A 132 -17.83 -13.00 5.71
CA ARG A 132 -19.09 -12.23 5.74
C ARG A 132 -20.28 -13.14 6.05
N GLU A 133 -20.39 -14.28 5.39
CA GLU A 133 -21.44 -15.27 5.60
C GLU A 133 -21.42 -15.88 7.01
N GLU A 134 -20.21 -16.14 7.56
CA GLU A 134 -20.03 -16.60 8.93
C GLU A 134 -20.55 -15.57 9.96
N LEU A 135 -20.22 -14.29 9.76
CA LEU A 135 -20.67 -13.19 10.63
C LEU A 135 -22.19 -12.99 10.52
N GLU A 136 -22.75 -13.05 9.31
CA GLU A 136 -24.18 -12.91 9.08
C GLU A 136 -24.98 -14.04 9.73
N ARG A 137 -24.55 -15.29 9.61
CA ARG A 137 -25.19 -16.45 10.29
C ARG A 137 -25.16 -16.34 11.81
N LYS A 138 -24.15 -15.67 12.37
CA LYS A 138 -24.03 -15.42 13.81
C LYS A 138 -24.71 -14.12 14.27
N ASN A 139 -25.35 -13.36 13.39
CA ASN A 139 -25.92 -12.04 13.62
C ASN A 139 -24.89 -11.06 14.23
N ILE A 140 -23.64 -11.14 13.84
CA ILE A 140 -22.58 -10.24 14.28
C ILE A 140 -22.49 -9.07 13.29
N PRO A 141 -22.56 -7.80 13.73
CA PRO A 141 -22.42 -6.63 12.86
C PRO A 141 -21.05 -6.59 12.19
N TYR A 142 -21.04 -6.23 10.89
CA TYR A 142 -19.82 -6.09 10.10
C TYR A 142 -19.97 -5.07 8.97
N ALA A 143 -18.87 -4.58 8.44
CA ALA A 143 -18.86 -3.61 7.33
C ALA A 143 -19.25 -4.30 6.01
N ARG A 144 -20.46 -4.03 5.50
CA ARG A 144 -20.96 -4.59 4.22
C ARG A 144 -20.23 -3.97 3.02
N ASP A 145 -19.93 -2.67 3.08
CA ASP A 145 -19.33 -1.87 2.01
C ASP A 145 -17.81 -1.71 2.16
N LEU A 146 -17.16 -2.66 2.84
CA LEU A 146 -15.71 -2.63 3.02
C LEU A 146 -15.00 -2.74 1.66
N LYS A 147 -14.20 -1.72 1.32
CA LYS A 147 -13.44 -1.70 0.07
C LYS A 147 -12.32 -2.73 0.09
N VAL A 148 -12.09 -3.38 -1.05
CA VAL A 148 -11.05 -4.39 -1.22
C VAL A 148 -10.07 -3.93 -2.28
N GLY A 149 -8.80 -3.76 -1.89
CA GLY A 149 -7.73 -3.41 -2.81
C GLY A 149 -6.54 -4.36 -2.71
N ILE A 150 -5.58 -4.14 -3.57
CA ILE A 150 -4.30 -4.87 -3.59
C ILE A 150 -3.12 -3.91 -3.61
N MET A 151 -2.01 -4.38 -3.02
CA MET A 151 -0.74 -3.69 -3.17
C MET A 151 -0.06 -4.16 -4.45
N ILE A 152 0.21 -3.21 -5.34
CA ILE A 152 0.98 -3.46 -6.55
C ILE A 152 2.45 -3.24 -6.21
N GLU A 153 3.13 -4.33 -5.91
CA GLU A 153 4.52 -4.34 -5.48
C GLU A 153 5.32 -5.50 -6.07
N VAL A 154 4.64 -6.43 -6.74
CA VAL A 154 5.25 -7.51 -7.51
C VAL A 154 5.08 -7.19 -9.00
N PRO A 155 6.16 -7.20 -9.82
CA PRO A 155 6.09 -6.82 -11.23
C PRO A 155 5.07 -7.61 -12.06
N SER A 156 4.84 -8.89 -11.74
CA SER A 156 3.82 -9.71 -12.41
C SER A 156 2.41 -9.16 -12.20
N ALA A 157 2.06 -8.72 -10.99
CA ALA A 157 0.78 -8.08 -10.72
C ALA A 157 0.66 -6.75 -11.49
N ALA A 158 1.75 -5.97 -11.51
CA ALA A 158 1.77 -4.69 -12.22
C ALA A 158 1.55 -4.85 -13.75
N ILE A 159 2.09 -5.91 -14.34
CA ILE A 159 1.87 -6.23 -15.76
C ILE A 159 0.42 -6.68 -16.03
N MET A 160 -0.24 -7.28 -15.04
CA MET A 160 -1.61 -7.79 -15.14
C MET A 160 -2.68 -6.83 -14.60
N THR A 161 -2.36 -5.57 -14.39
CA THR A 161 -3.28 -4.60 -13.77
C THR A 161 -4.55 -4.34 -14.57
N ASP A 162 -4.53 -4.55 -15.88
CA ASP A 162 -5.72 -4.49 -16.73
C ASP A 162 -6.79 -5.55 -16.37
N VAL A 163 -6.34 -6.73 -15.92
CA VAL A 163 -7.22 -7.81 -15.43
C VAL A 163 -7.57 -7.58 -13.96
N LEU A 164 -6.56 -7.23 -13.14
CA LEU A 164 -6.72 -7.09 -11.70
C LEU A 164 -7.60 -5.90 -11.30
N ALA A 165 -7.61 -4.83 -12.09
CA ALA A 165 -8.44 -3.64 -11.85
C ALA A 165 -9.94 -3.93 -11.83
N ARG A 166 -10.40 -4.98 -12.51
CA ARG A 166 -11.79 -5.40 -12.53
C ARG A 166 -12.20 -6.20 -11.28
N GLU A 167 -11.23 -6.64 -10.52
CA GLU A 167 -11.45 -7.48 -9.35
C GLU A 167 -11.42 -6.71 -8.04
N VAL A 168 -10.94 -5.47 -8.04
CA VAL A 168 -10.69 -4.73 -6.80
C VAL A 168 -11.22 -3.29 -6.87
N ASP A 169 -11.39 -2.66 -5.71
CA ASP A 169 -11.90 -1.29 -5.60
C ASP A 169 -10.79 -0.23 -5.70
N PHE A 170 -9.54 -0.59 -5.50
CA PHE A 170 -8.39 0.33 -5.57
C PHE A 170 -7.06 -0.40 -5.68
N PHE A 171 -6.07 0.33 -6.18
CA PHE A 171 -4.65 -0.06 -6.12
C PHE A 171 -3.88 0.82 -5.12
N SER A 172 -2.83 0.23 -4.53
CA SER A 172 -1.81 0.97 -3.80
C SER A 172 -0.43 0.49 -4.23
N ILE A 173 0.37 1.38 -4.81
CA ILE A 173 1.70 1.01 -5.30
C ILE A 173 2.69 1.01 -4.15
N GLY A 174 3.21 -0.17 -3.81
CA GLY A 174 4.26 -0.41 -2.82
C GLY A 174 5.65 -0.18 -3.42
N THR A 175 6.08 1.08 -3.54
CA THR A 175 7.26 1.48 -4.32
C THR A 175 8.55 0.81 -3.89
N ASN A 176 8.71 0.45 -2.61
CA ASN A 176 9.93 -0.15 -2.11
C ASN A 176 10.12 -1.58 -2.64
N ASP A 177 9.11 -2.43 -2.47
CA ASP A 177 9.15 -3.82 -2.93
C ASP A 177 9.03 -3.90 -4.45
N LEU A 178 8.21 -3.03 -5.07
CA LEU A 178 8.15 -2.92 -6.53
C LEU A 178 9.52 -2.63 -7.14
N THR A 179 10.26 -1.67 -6.57
CA THR A 179 11.62 -1.37 -7.01
C THR A 179 12.54 -2.57 -6.83
N GLN A 180 12.56 -3.15 -5.63
CA GLN A 180 13.40 -4.29 -5.30
C GLN A 180 13.23 -5.45 -6.30
N TYR A 181 12.00 -5.81 -6.61
CA TYR A 181 11.70 -6.93 -7.52
C TYR A 181 11.89 -6.57 -8.99
N THR A 182 11.61 -5.33 -9.37
CA THR A 182 11.78 -4.88 -10.78
C THR A 182 13.25 -4.88 -11.20
N ILE A 183 14.15 -4.41 -10.33
CA ILE A 183 15.58 -4.32 -10.66
C ILE A 183 16.41 -5.44 -10.01
N ALA A 184 15.77 -6.39 -9.32
CA ALA A 184 16.41 -7.54 -8.67
C ALA A 184 17.54 -7.14 -7.69
N VAL A 185 17.31 -6.09 -6.90
CA VAL A 185 18.27 -5.56 -5.92
C VAL A 185 17.70 -5.64 -4.53
N ASP A 186 18.33 -6.41 -3.67
CA ASP A 186 18.00 -6.47 -2.25
C ASP A 186 18.44 -5.17 -1.54
N ARG A 187 17.46 -4.36 -1.12
CA ARG A 187 17.68 -3.05 -0.49
C ARG A 187 18.34 -3.12 0.88
N VAL A 188 18.31 -4.29 1.55
CA VAL A 188 18.94 -4.48 2.87
C VAL A 188 20.34 -5.12 2.77
N ASN A 189 20.75 -5.57 1.60
CA ASN A 189 22.08 -6.11 1.38
C ASN A 189 23.08 -4.98 1.11
N ASN A 190 23.95 -4.71 2.05
CA ASN A 190 24.92 -3.59 2.01
C ASN A 190 25.82 -3.59 0.77
N ARG A 191 26.03 -4.73 0.10
CA ARG A 191 26.87 -4.82 -1.11
C ARG A 191 26.19 -4.28 -2.37
N VAL A 192 24.86 -4.33 -2.43
CA VAL A 192 24.09 -3.95 -3.61
C VAL A 192 23.06 -2.86 -3.35
N ALA A 193 22.79 -2.49 -2.09
CA ALA A 193 21.80 -1.48 -1.73
C ALA A 193 22.04 -0.12 -2.41
N ASN A 194 23.30 0.20 -2.73
CA ASN A 194 23.64 1.38 -3.51
C ASN A 194 23.13 1.36 -4.96
N MET A 195 22.71 0.22 -5.48
CA MET A 195 22.09 0.05 -6.78
C MET A 195 20.56 0.23 -6.73
N PHE A 196 19.96 0.22 -5.55
CA PHE A 196 18.54 0.44 -5.37
C PHE A 196 18.16 1.86 -5.82
N ARG A 197 17.32 1.94 -6.87
CA ARG A 197 16.91 3.22 -7.50
C ARG A 197 15.40 3.22 -7.72
N PRO A 198 14.61 3.81 -6.81
CA PRO A 198 13.15 3.90 -6.97
C PRO A 198 12.73 4.62 -8.26
N THR A 199 13.54 5.55 -8.75
CA THR A 199 13.33 6.27 -10.01
C THR A 199 13.95 5.57 -11.23
N HIS A 200 14.23 4.27 -11.14
CA HIS A 200 14.69 3.52 -12.31
C HIS A 200 13.62 3.57 -13.42
N PRO A 201 13.99 3.82 -14.70
CA PRO A 201 13.00 3.98 -15.78
C PRO A 201 12.01 2.81 -15.89
N ALA A 202 12.45 1.57 -15.64
CA ALA A 202 11.55 0.41 -15.62
C ALA A 202 10.49 0.50 -14.50
N VAL A 203 10.89 0.97 -13.31
CA VAL A 203 9.96 1.14 -12.17
C VAL A 203 8.92 2.22 -12.51
N ILE A 204 9.34 3.37 -13.05
CA ILE A 204 8.43 4.46 -13.42
C ILE A 204 7.45 4.02 -14.51
N ARG A 205 7.89 3.25 -15.50
CA ARG A 205 7.00 2.69 -16.54
C ARG A 205 6.00 1.70 -15.99
N ILE A 206 6.40 0.85 -15.06
CA ILE A 206 5.48 -0.10 -14.39
C ILE A 206 4.45 0.66 -13.54
N MET A 207 4.86 1.74 -12.85
CA MET A 207 3.93 2.61 -12.13
C MET A 207 2.92 3.28 -13.07
N ASP A 208 3.37 3.82 -14.19
CA ASP A 208 2.52 4.40 -15.23
C ASP A 208 1.50 3.39 -15.78
N MET A 209 1.94 2.17 -16.10
CA MET A 209 1.05 1.08 -16.53
C MET A 209 -0.04 0.80 -15.48
N THR A 210 0.35 0.71 -14.21
CA THR A 210 -0.58 0.45 -13.09
C THR A 210 -1.61 1.57 -12.95
N ILE A 211 -1.17 2.83 -12.95
CA ILE A 211 -2.04 4.00 -12.79
C ILE A 211 -2.99 4.10 -13.98
N THR A 212 -2.48 3.95 -15.20
CA THR A 212 -3.29 3.97 -16.43
C THR A 212 -4.36 2.87 -16.44
N ALA A 213 -4.04 1.68 -15.94
CA ALA A 213 -5.03 0.61 -15.82
C ALA A 213 -6.12 0.95 -14.79
N GLY A 214 -5.74 1.54 -13.64
CA GLY A 214 -6.70 2.04 -12.65
C GLY A 214 -7.61 3.13 -13.22
N GLU A 215 -7.06 4.09 -13.96
CA GLU A 215 -7.84 5.15 -14.63
C GLU A 215 -8.87 4.58 -15.61
N ARG A 216 -8.50 3.59 -16.41
CA ARG A 216 -9.41 2.94 -17.38
C ARG A 216 -10.60 2.25 -16.73
N GLU A 217 -10.40 1.62 -15.59
CA GLU A 217 -11.44 0.92 -14.83
C GLU A 217 -12.08 1.80 -13.73
N ASN A 218 -11.71 3.11 -13.67
CA ASN A 218 -12.21 4.09 -12.70
C ASN A 218 -11.96 3.69 -11.23
N ILE A 219 -10.86 3.03 -10.94
CA ILE A 219 -10.44 2.75 -9.58
C ILE A 219 -9.25 3.63 -9.18
N PRO A 220 -9.22 4.14 -7.92
CA PRO A 220 -8.14 5.00 -7.47
C PRO A 220 -6.83 4.21 -7.31
N THR A 221 -5.71 4.85 -7.65
CA THR A 221 -4.37 4.31 -7.47
C THR A 221 -3.57 5.21 -6.53
N ALA A 222 -3.35 4.73 -5.30
CA ALA A 222 -2.55 5.39 -4.29
C ALA A 222 -1.06 5.02 -4.41
N ILE A 223 -0.18 5.89 -3.91
CA ILE A 223 1.24 5.58 -3.72
C ILE A 223 1.53 5.42 -2.22
N CYS A 224 2.15 4.32 -1.85
CA CYS A 224 2.73 4.10 -0.53
C CYS A 224 4.21 3.70 -0.66
N GLY A 225 4.94 3.74 0.43
CA GLY A 225 6.39 3.58 0.42
C GLY A 225 7.11 4.93 0.43
N GLU A 226 8.43 4.90 0.34
CA GLU A 226 9.27 6.08 0.58
C GLU A 226 9.12 7.16 -0.48
N MET A 227 8.86 6.80 -1.73
CA MET A 227 8.66 7.77 -2.81
C MET A 227 7.51 8.74 -2.53
N ALA A 228 6.43 8.30 -1.87
CA ALA A 228 5.28 9.15 -1.56
C ALA A 228 5.62 10.34 -0.65
N GLY A 229 6.67 10.20 0.17
CA GLY A 229 7.14 11.23 1.09
C GLY A 229 8.28 12.10 0.54
N ASP A 230 8.77 11.83 -0.66
CA ASP A 230 9.85 12.60 -1.27
C ASP A 230 9.31 13.79 -2.06
N ILE A 231 9.52 15.01 -1.52
CA ILE A 231 9.06 16.25 -2.14
C ILE A 231 9.64 16.48 -3.54
N THR A 232 10.80 15.91 -3.85
CA THR A 232 11.41 16.05 -5.17
C THR A 232 10.72 15.21 -6.23
N LEU A 233 9.99 14.17 -5.82
CA LEU A 233 9.30 13.22 -6.69
C LEU A 233 7.79 13.48 -6.81
N LEU A 234 7.22 14.35 -5.97
CA LEU A 234 5.78 14.65 -6.02
C LEU A 234 5.29 15.10 -7.40
N PRO A 235 6.00 16.00 -8.14
CA PRO A 235 5.56 16.34 -9.49
C PRO A 235 5.45 15.13 -10.42
N LEU A 236 6.38 14.18 -10.30
CA LEU A 236 6.35 12.94 -11.08
C LEU A 236 5.14 12.08 -10.71
N LEU A 237 4.93 11.82 -9.42
CA LEU A 237 3.85 10.95 -8.96
C LEU A 237 2.47 11.50 -9.32
N ILE A 238 2.27 12.82 -9.16
CA ILE A 238 1.04 13.51 -9.55
C ILE A 238 0.89 13.52 -11.07
N GLY A 239 1.96 13.76 -11.81
CA GLY A 239 1.95 13.79 -13.27
C GLY A 239 1.67 12.42 -13.91
N LEU A 240 2.02 11.34 -13.23
CA LEU A 240 1.61 9.97 -13.62
C LEU A 240 0.12 9.70 -13.35
N GLY A 241 -0.55 10.50 -12.50
CA GLY A 241 -1.97 10.35 -12.19
C GLY A 241 -2.26 9.66 -10.84
N ALA A 242 -1.29 9.63 -9.92
CA ALA A 242 -1.52 9.09 -8.58
C ALA A 242 -2.62 9.88 -7.84
N THR A 243 -3.61 9.17 -7.29
CA THR A 243 -4.79 9.79 -6.68
C THR A 243 -4.60 10.16 -5.22
N SER A 244 -3.69 9.50 -4.52
CA SER A 244 -3.37 9.81 -3.11
C SER A 244 -1.96 9.36 -2.72
N MET A 245 -1.42 10.02 -1.69
CA MET A 245 -0.09 9.74 -1.13
C MET A 245 -0.23 9.26 0.31
N SER A 246 0.19 8.03 0.60
CA SER A 246 0.24 7.49 1.95
C SER A 246 1.63 7.72 2.55
N VAL A 247 1.72 8.68 3.47
CA VAL A 247 2.99 9.16 4.03
C VAL A 247 3.03 9.10 5.55
N GLY A 248 4.22 9.21 6.12
CA GLY A 248 4.37 9.39 7.56
C GLY A 248 3.67 10.65 8.06
N VAL A 249 3.07 10.60 9.26
CA VAL A 249 2.27 11.71 9.82
C VAL A 249 3.02 13.04 9.82
N HIS A 250 4.32 13.00 10.13
CA HIS A 250 5.18 14.20 10.18
C HIS A 250 5.41 14.84 8.81
N LEU A 251 5.22 14.09 7.72
CA LEU A 251 5.37 14.60 6.35
C LEU A 251 4.08 15.21 5.79
N VAL A 252 2.91 14.91 6.38
CA VAL A 252 1.61 15.35 5.84
C VAL A 252 1.54 16.86 5.58
N PRO A 253 1.95 17.76 6.51
CA PRO A 253 1.89 19.21 6.26
C PRO A 253 2.75 19.64 5.05
N ILE A 254 3.96 19.08 4.94
CA ILE A 254 4.92 19.40 3.87
C ILE A 254 4.39 18.90 2.53
N ILE A 255 3.92 17.67 2.46
CA ILE A 255 3.36 17.08 1.25
C ILE A 255 2.10 17.82 0.80
N ARG A 256 1.20 18.17 1.72
CA ARG A 256 0.02 18.99 1.40
C ARG A 256 0.38 20.37 0.86
N TYR A 257 1.36 21.03 1.48
CA TYR A 257 1.85 22.31 0.98
C TYR A 257 2.40 22.15 -0.45
N ALA A 258 3.24 21.15 -0.69
CA ALA A 258 3.82 20.90 -2.01
C ALA A 258 2.74 20.64 -3.07
N ILE A 259 1.78 19.72 -2.78
CA ILE A 259 0.69 19.39 -3.71
C ILE A 259 -0.13 20.64 -4.09
N ARG A 260 -0.46 21.50 -3.13
CA ARG A 260 -1.26 22.71 -3.38
C ARG A 260 -0.57 23.74 -4.26
N ASN A 261 0.75 23.70 -4.37
CA ASN A 261 1.56 24.60 -5.19
C ASN A 261 1.94 23.99 -6.55
N LEU A 262 1.46 22.77 -6.87
CA LEU A 262 1.68 22.14 -8.17
C LEU A 262 0.55 22.46 -9.16
N ASP A 263 0.94 22.67 -10.41
CA ASP A 263 0.04 22.67 -11.55
C ASP A 263 0.02 21.28 -12.20
N TYR A 264 -1.16 20.70 -12.29
CA TYR A 264 -1.32 19.33 -12.80
C TYR A 264 -0.86 19.17 -14.25
N GLY A 265 -1.12 20.17 -15.12
CA GLY A 265 -0.70 20.14 -16.52
C GLY A 265 0.82 20.10 -16.65
N GLN A 266 1.54 20.95 -15.89
CA GLN A 266 3.00 20.94 -15.87
C GLN A 266 3.55 19.61 -15.32
N CYS A 267 2.92 19.04 -14.30
CA CYS A 267 3.30 17.70 -13.77
C CYS A 267 3.13 16.62 -14.84
N ARG A 268 2.02 16.60 -15.55
CA ARG A 268 1.73 15.64 -16.61
C ARG A 268 2.74 15.75 -17.77
N ASP A 269 3.00 16.96 -18.26
CA ASP A 269 3.99 17.19 -19.32
C ASP A 269 5.40 16.74 -18.89
N MET A 270 5.76 16.99 -17.64
CA MET A 270 7.04 16.54 -17.08
C MET A 270 7.09 15.02 -16.96
N ALA A 271 6.02 14.37 -16.49
CA ALA A 271 5.95 12.92 -16.36
C ALA A 271 6.09 12.22 -17.73
N GLN A 272 5.48 12.76 -18.79
CA GLN A 272 5.66 12.24 -20.14
C GLN A 272 7.13 12.29 -20.63
N LYS A 273 7.85 13.36 -20.28
CA LYS A 273 9.31 13.46 -20.55
C LYS A 273 10.09 12.45 -19.70
N ALA A 274 9.71 12.28 -18.43
CA ALA A 274 10.36 11.33 -17.52
C ALA A 274 10.20 9.87 -17.99
N LEU A 275 9.06 9.50 -18.57
CA LEU A 275 8.84 8.17 -19.16
C LEU A 275 9.76 7.85 -20.34
N GLN A 276 10.29 8.87 -21.03
CA GLN A 276 11.25 8.73 -22.10
C GLN A 276 12.71 8.85 -21.62
N ALA A 277 12.93 9.18 -20.37
CA ALA A 277 14.27 9.38 -19.84
C ALA A 277 15.07 8.05 -19.78
N PRO A 278 16.37 8.10 -20.12
CA PRO A 278 17.20 6.89 -20.21
C PRO A 278 17.67 6.35 -18.85
N ASN A 279 17.64 7.17 -17.79
CA ASN A 279 18.18 6.79 -16.48
C ASN A 279 17.50 7.54 -15.34
N SER A 280 17.72 7.05 -14.11
CA SER A 280 17.15 7.61 -12.87
C SER A 280 17.53 9.07 -12.65
N ARG A 281 18.76 9.48 -12.98
CA ARG A 281 19.23 10.85 -12.78
C ARG A 281 18.42 11.85 -13.60
N ALA A 282 18.21 11.57 -14.89
CA ALA A 282 17.41 12.43 -15.75
C ALA A 282 15.97 12.57 -15.24
N ILE A 283 15.36 11.50 -14.70
CA ILE A 283 14.03 11.53 -14.12
C ILE A 283 14.00 12.43 -12.86
N VAL A 284 14.96 12.24 -11.96
CA VAL A 284 15.07 13.05 -10.73
C VAL A 284 15.31 14.51 -11.06
N ASP A 285 16.21 14.82 -12.01
CA ASP A 285 16.53 16.18 -12.40
C ASP A 285 15.27 16.90 -12.96
N LEU A 286 14.48 16.23 -13.82
CA LEU A 286 13.22 16.78 -14.36
C LEU A 286 12.21 17.08 -13.23
N SER A 287 11.97 16.13 -12.35
CA SER A 287 10.99 16.26 -11.28
C SER A 287 11.43 17.32 -10.24
N THR A 288 12.72 17.30 -9.83
CA THR A 288 13.28 18.26 -8.88
C THR A 288 13.25 19.69 -9.44
N ALA A 289 13.52 19.88 -10.73
CA ALA A 289 13.45 21.21 -11.36
C ALA A 289 12.03 21.81 -11.25
N LEU A 290 11.01 21.00 -11.52
CA LEU A 290 9.61 21.44 -11.37
C LEU A 290 9.25 21.68 -9.89
N ALA A 291 9.67 20.79 -8.99
CA ALA A 291 9.47 20.94 -7.56
C ALA A 291 10.04 22.25 -7.01
N ARG A 292 11.31 22.54 -7.32
CA ARG A 292 11.98 23.80 -6.92
C ARG A 292 11.31 25.06 -7.47
N LYS A 293 10.77 24.98 -8.68
CA LYS A 293 10.00 26.08 -9.29
C LYS A 293 8.68 26.30 -8.58
N SER A 294 7.97 25.21 -8.20
CA SER A 294 6.61 25.27 -7.68
C SER A 294 6.54 25.58 -6.18
N TYR A 295 7.49 25.08 -5.39
CA TYR A 295 7.55 25.30 -3.94
C TYR A 295 8.99 25.52 -3.44
N PRO A 296 9.62 26.64 -3.86
CA PRO A 296 11.03 26.93 -3.55
C PRO A 296 11.32 26.95 -2.04
N ALA A 297 10.36 27.42 -1.23
CA ALA A 297 10.52 27.50 0.23
C ALA A 297 10.78 26.16 0.93
N LEU A 298 10.55 25.02 0.28
CA LEU A 298 10.88 23.70 0.84
C LEU A 298 12.31 23.26 0.54
N PHE A 299 13.09 24.06 -0.18
CA PHE A 299 14.47 23.77 -0.58
C PHE A 299 15.48 24.79 -0.02
N GLU A 300 15.02 25.77 0.75
CA GLU A 300 15.82 26.71 1.53
C GLU A 300 16.15 26.10 2.90
#